data_9ad7b7aa12a14434a5a4f6293b2213f2
#
_entry.id   9ad7b7aa12a14434a5a4f6293b2213f2
#
_cell.length_a   1.000
_cell.length_b   1.000
_cell.length_c   1.000
_cell.angle_alpha   90.00
_cell.angle_beta   90.00
_cell.angle_gamma   90.00
#
_symmetry.space_group_name_H-M   'P 1'
#
loop_
_entity.id
_entity.type
_entity.pdbx_description
1 polymer ?
#
loop_
_entity_poly.entity_id
_entity_poly.type
_entity_poly.pdbx_seq_one_letter_code
_entity_poly.pdbx_strand_id
1 'polypeptide(L)'
;LSGSGKSTLIRHINRLIEPTAGEITVDDEDILSMSQLELRDFRRKKTSMVFQKFALLPHKTVAQNVAYGLTIQGEQESVAKEKSHKWIESVGLSGFEERYPSQLSGGMQQRVGLARALATDAPILLMDEAFSALDPLIRTDMQNILLDLQKDLHKTIVFITHDLDEALRIGDNIAILRDGKIIQKGNPQEIIMKPADDYISDFIKD
;
A
#
# COMPACT_ATOMS: atom_id res chain seq x y z
N LEU A 1 0.80 3.91 -17.23
CA LEU A 1 2.07 3.97 -17.98
C LEU A 1 3.24 3.94 -16.99
N SER A 2 4.25 3.12 -17.28
CA SER A 2 5.51 3.12 -16.54
C SER A 2 6.19 4.49 -16.70
N GLY A 3 6.83 5.03 -15.65
CA GLY A 3 7.56 6.30 -15.72
C GLY A 3 6.73 7.58 -15.52
N SER A 4 5.42 7.53 -15.31
CA SER A 4 4.58 8.72 -15.10
C SER A 4 4.71 9.40 -13.72
N GLY A 5 5.64 8.94 -12.85
CA GLY A 5 5.88 9.55 -11.54
C GLY A 5 5.03 9.04 -10.38
N LYS A 6 4.16 8.04 -10.58
CA LYS A 6 3.25 7.50 -9.55
C LYS A 6 3.98 7.03 -8.29
N SER A 7 5.00 6.18 -8.44
CA SER A 7 5.79 5.68 -7.31
C SER A 7 6.57 6.79 -6.60
N THR A 8 6.97 7.82 -7.33
CA THR A 8 7.60 9.01 -6.75
C THR A 8 6.60 9.79 -5.91
N LEU A 9 5.39 10.00 -6.45
CA LEU A 9 4.33 10.73 -5.75
C LEU A 9 3.94 10.07 -4.43
N ILE A 10 3.69 8.75 -4.40
CA ILE A 10 3.32 8.07 -3.15
C ILE A 10 4.44 8.12 -2.11
N ARG A 11 5.70 8.08 -2.54
CA ARG A 11 6.87 8.17 -1.65
C ARG A 11 7.15 9.57 -1.13
N HIS A 12 6.58 10.61 -1.71
CA HIS A 12 6.59 11.95 -1.14
C HIS A 12 5.68 12.03 0.09
N ILE A 13 4.54 11.32 0.13
CA ILE A 13 3.58 11.35 1.24
C ILE A 13 4.25 11.00 2.57
N ASN A 14 5.14 10.01 2.58
CA ASN A 14 5.89 9.63 3.78
C ASN A 14 7.35 10.13 3.76
N ARG A 15 7.68 11.07 2.85
CA ARG A 15 9.02 11.66 2.65
C ARG A 15 10.14 10.62 2.55
N LEU A 16 9.88 9.46 1.93
CA LEU A 16 10.95 8.57 1.47
C LEU A 16 11.74 9.20 0.31
N ILE A 17 11.09 10.07 -0.44
CA ILE A 17 11.70 10.97 -1.44
C ILE A 17 11.31 12.39 -1.06
N GLU A 18 12.30 13.27 -0.96
CA GLU A 18 12.06 14.69 -0.73
C GLU A 18 11.53 15.35 -2.02
N PRO A 19 10.43 16.11 -1.97
CA PRO A 19 9.97 16.87 -3.11
C PRO A 19 10.89 18.09 -3.36
N THR A 20 11.03 18.49 -4.60
CA THR A 20 11.80 19.69 -4.97
C THR A 20 11.06 20.96 -4.56
N ALA A 21 9.74 20.97 -4.62
CA ALA A 21 8.86 22.07 -4.25
C ALA A 21 7.43 21.56 -4.03
N GLY A 22 6.59 22.38 -3.43
CA GLY A 22 5.18 22.08 -3.14
C GLY A 22 4.93 21.92 -1.65
N GLU A 23 3.72 21.45 -1.32
CA GLU A 23 3.24 21.24 0.05
C GLU A 23 2.67 19.83 0.18
N ILE A 24 2.84 19.22 1.35
CA ILE A 24 2.25 17.92 1.68
C ILE A 24 1.65 18.03 3.07
N THR A 25 0.33 17.97 3.13
CA THR A 25 -0.42 18.05 4.37
C THR A 25 -1.13 16.74 4.66
N VAL A 26 -0.99 16.22 5.86
CA VAL A 26 -1.69 15.02 6.36
C VAL A 26 -2.29 15.35 7.73
N ASP A 27 -3.62 15.20 7.88
CA ASP A 27 -4.35 15.56 9.11
C ASP A 27 -4.02 17.01 9.56
N ASP A 28 -3.98 17.97 8.63
CA ASP A 28 -3.62 19.38 8.83
C ASP A 28 -2.17 19.63 9.26
N GLU A 29 -1.31 18.62 9.31
CA GLU A 29 0.11 18.75 9.60
C GLU A 29 0.94 18.83 8.32
N ASP A 30 1.81 19.86 8.21
CA ASP A 30 2.77 19.96 7.09
C ASP A 30 3.93 18.98 7.29
N ILE A 31 3.95 17.94 6.45
CA ILE A 31 4.95 16.88 6.53
C ILE A 31 6.36 17.38 6.17
N LEU A 32 6.46 18.44 5.36
CA LEU A 32 7.75 18.96 4.92
C LEU A 32 8.45 19.77 6.01
N SER A 33 7.71 20.36 6.94
CA SER A 33 8.25 21.10 8.07
C SER A 33 8.73 20.22 9.22
N MET A 34 8.38 18.93 9.24
CA MET A 34 8.73 17.99 10.30
C MET A 34 10.25 17.80 10.43
N SER A 35 10.73 17.85 11.66
CA SER A 35 12.09 17.40 12.02
C SER A 35 12.27 15.90 11.76
N GLN A 36 13.51 15.42 11.79
CA GLN A 36 13.81 14.00 11.59
C GLN A 36 13.16 13.09 12.67
N LEU A 37 12.97 13.58 13.89
CA LEU A 37 12.33 12.83 14.97
C LEU A 37 10.81 12.76 14.73
N GLU A 38 10.16 13.86 14.42
CA GLU A 38 8.75 13.94 14.10
C GLU A 38 8.41 13.09 12.86
N LEU A 39 9.22 13.18 11.80
CA LEU A 39 9.06 12.39 10.59
C LEU A 39 9.19 10.88 10.87
N ARG A 40 10.11 10.49 11.77
CA ARG A 40 10.23 9.09 12.21
C ARG A 40 8.98 8.62 12.93
N ASP A 41 8.43 9.44 13.82
CA ASP A 41 7.20 9.11 14.55
C ASP A 41 5.99 9.11 13.62
N PHE A 42 5.89 10.04 12.68
CA PHE A 42 4.89 10.04 11.61
C PHE A 42 4.91 8.73 10.81
N ARG A 43 6.09 8.29 10.34
CA ARG A 43 6.23 7.02 9.62
C ARG A 43 5.90 5.80 10.45
N ARG A 44 6.14 5.83 11.76
CA ARG A 44 5.84 4.70 12.66
C ARG A 44 4.37 4.57 12.99
N LYS A 45 3.67 5.70 13.15
CA LYS A 45 2.33 5.76 13.73
C LYS A 45 1.23 6.11 12.73
N LYS A 46 1.55 6.91 11.71
CA LYS A 46 0.56 7.46 10.78
C LYS A 46 0.51 6.76 9.44
N THR A 47 1.63 6.18 8.98
CA THR A 47 1.70 5.54 7.67
C THR A 47 2.25 4.13 7.73
N SER A 48 1.72 3.26 6.89
CA SER A 48 2.32 1.97 6.57
C SER A 48 2.45 1.81 5.06
N MET A 49 3.37 0.97 4.58
CA MET A 49 3.61 0.85 3.15
C MET A 49 3.81 -0.59 2.70
N VAL A 50 3.14 -0.94 1.60
CA VAL A 50 3.32 -2.17 0.85
C VAL A 50 4.08 -1.85 -0.44
N PHE A 51 5.16 -2.57 -0.70
CA PHE A 51 6.06 -2.33 -1.83
C PHE A 51 5.86 -3.37 -2.93
N GLN A 52 6.13 -2.98 -4.16
CA GLN A 52 6.07 -3.85 -5.35
C GLN A 52 6.94 -5.12 -5.21
N LYS A 53 8.15 -5.00 -4.63
CA LYS A 53 9.10 -6.10 -4.42
C LYS A 53 9.07 -6.64 -2.98
N PHE A 54 7.88 -6.73 -2.38
CA PHE A 54 7.59 -7.29 -1.05
C PHE A 54 8.37 -6.64 0.11
N ALA A 55 9.64 -6.30 -0.06
CA ALA A 55 10.54 -5.68 0.93
C ALA A 55 10.53 -6.43 2.29
N LEU A 56 10.44 -7.75 2.26
CA LEU A 56 10.53 -8.58 3.46
C LEU A 56 11.97 -8.66 3.95
N LEU A 57 12.12 -8.82 5.26
CA LEU A 57 13.41 -9.04 5.90
C LEU A 57 13.78 -10.53 5.74
N PRO A 58 14.79 -10.89 4.92
CA PRO A 58 15.04 -12.27 4.51
C PRO A 58 15.51 -13.18 5.66
N HIS A 59 16.08 -12.58 6.70
CA HIS A 59 16.59 -13.25 7.89
C HIS A 59 15.54 -13.36 9.02
N LYS A 60 14.31 -12.94 8.76
CA LYS A 60 13.18 -13.02 9.71
C LYS A 60 12.10 -13.94 9.17
N THR A 61 11.45 -14.67 10.07
CA THR A 61 10.29 -15.51 9.74
C THR A 61 9.08 -14.66 9.34
N VAL A 62 8.00 -15.28 8.87
CA VAL A 62 6.72 -14.61 8.59
C VAL A 62 6.23 -13.86 9.83
N ALA A 63 6.15 -14.54 11.00
CA ALA A 63 5.69 -13.91 12.22
C ALA A 63 6.57 -12.72 12.62
N GLN A 64 7.88 -12.85 12.52
CA GLN A 64 8.82 -11.76 12.80
C GLN A 64 8.76 -10.61 11.81
N ASN A 65 8.48 -10.88 10.54
CA ASN A 65 8.24 -9.83 9.53
C ASN A 65 6.98 -9.04 9.85
N VAL A 66 5.87 -9.72 10.15
CA VAL A 66 4.59 -9.07 10.47
C VAL A 66 4.68 -8.28 11.78
N ALA A 67 5.32 -8.83 12.82
CA ALA A 67 5.50 -8.15 14.08
C ALA A 67 6.52 -7.01 14.05
N TYR A 68 7.34 -6.88 12.99
CA TYR A 68 8.47 -5.95 12.95
C TYR A 68 8.07 -4.48 13.18
N GLY A 69 7.00 -4.03 12.54
CA GLY A 69 6.49 -2.68 12.71
C GLY A 69 6.02 -2.41 14.15
N LEU A 70 5.34 -3.35 14.76
CA LEU A 70 4.89 -3.28 16.16
C LEU A 70 6.07 -3.19 17.13
N THR A 71 7.13 -3.97 16.90
CA THR A 71 8.37 -3.90 17.68
C THR A 71 9.02 -2.51 17.60
N ILE A 72 9.03 -1.90 16.39
CA ILE A 72 9.56 -0.54 16.20
C ILE A 72 8.69 0.52 16.90
N GLN A 73 7.37 0.28 16.97
CA GLN A 73 6.44 1.15 17.71
C GLN A 73 6.62 1.04 19.23
N GLY A 74 7.35 0.04 19.72
CA GLY A 74 7.59 -0.19 21.14
C GLY A 74 6.50 -1.03 21.82
N GLU A 75 5.68 -1.76 21.05
CA GLU A 75 4.68 -2.67 21.58
C GLU A 75 5.33 -3.79 22.39
N GLN A 76 4.65 -4.25 23.44
CA GLN A 76 5.07 -5.41 24.20
C GLN A 76 5.11 -6.67 23.33
N GLU A 77 6.07 -7.54 23.54
CA GLU A 77 6.29 -8.74 22.71
C GLU A 77 5.04 -9.63 22.62
N SER A 78 4.33 -9.83 23.72
CA SER A 78 3.09 -10.62 23.76
C SER A 78 2.00 -10.02 22.89
N VAL A 79 1.82 -8.70 22.92
CA VAL A 79 0.84 -7.95 22.11
C VAL A 79 1.24 -7.98 20.63
N ALA A 80 2.52 -7.75 20.33
CA ALA A 80 3.03 -7.83 18.96
C ALA A 80 2.84 -9.22 18.36
N LYS A 81 3.05 -10.28 19.14
CA LYS A 81 2.82 -11.66 18.73
C LYS A 81 1.34 -11.93 18.46
N GLU A 82 0.46 -11.54 19.36
CA GLU A 82 -0.99 -11.72 19.18
C GLU A 82 -1.50 -10.99 17.93
N LYS A 83 -1.18 -9.70 17.79
CA LYS A 83 -1.55 -8.91 16.61
C LYS A 83 -0.99 -9.50 15.31
N SER A 84 0.26 -9.96 15.32
CA SER A 84 0.87 -10.57 14.13
C SER A 84 0.18 -11.88 13.73
N HIS A 85 -0.16 -12.75 14.68
CA HIS A 85 -0.90 -13.98 14.39
C HIS A 85 -2.28 -13.70 13.79
N LYS A 86 -3.02 -12.74 14.35
CA LYS A 86 -4.31 -12.31 13.79
C LYS A 86 -4.19 -11.90 12.33
N TRP A 87 -3.19 -11.08 11.98
CA TRP A 87 -3.02 -10.62 10.61
C TRP A 87 -2.51 -11.71 9.66
N ILE A 88 -1.67 -12.63 10.13
CA ILE A 88 -1.24 -13.81 9.37
C ILE A 88 -2.45 -14.68 9.01
N GLU A 89 -3.35 -14.92 9.95
CA GLU A 89 -4.61 -15.63 9.72
C GLU A 89 -5.50 -14.89 8.73
N SER A 90 -5.70 -13.57 8.92
CA SER A 90 -6.54 -12.73 8.04
C SER A 90 -6.10 -12.73 6.57
N VAL A 91 -4.81 -12.92 6.30
CA VAL A 91 -4.29 -13.02 4.92
C VAL A 91 -4.15 -14.48 4.43
N GLY A 92 -4.65 -15.47 5.20
CA GLY A 92 -4.65 -16.88 4.82
C GLY A 92 -3.28 -17.54 4.85
N LEU A 93 -2.42 -17.19 5.83
CA LEU A 93 -1.08 -17.73 6.00
C LEU A 93 -0.90 -18.50 7.31
N SER A 94 -2.00 -18.98 7.94
CA SER A 94 -1.93 -19.85 9.12
C SER A 94 -1.08 -21.10 8.83
N GLY A 95 -0.16 -21.41 9.75
CA GLY A 95 0.78 -22.54 9.61
C GLY A 95 2.08 -22.21 8.90
N PHE A 96 2.26 -20.95 8.44
CA PHE A 96 3.50 -20.48 7.82
C PHE A 96 4.31 -19.51 8.70
N GLU A 97 3.94 -19.33 9.96
CA GLU A 97 4.49 -18.34 10.88
C GLU A 97 6.00 -18.43 11.01
N GLU A 98 6.54 -19.66 11.06
CA GLU A 98 7.98 -19.94 11.24
C GLU A 98 8.74 -20.08 9.91
N ARG A 99 8.08 -19.91 8.76
CA ARG A 99 8.74 -19.94 7.45
C ARG A 99 9.48 -18.64 7.16
N TYR A 100 10.58 -18.75 6.44
CA TYR A 100 11.35 -17.61 5.93
C TYR A 100 10.84 -17.18 4.54
N PRO A 101 11.04 -15.91 4.12
CA PRO A 101 10.63 -15.44 2.81
C PRO A 101 11.08 -16.31 1.64
N SER A 102 12.29 -16.88 1.69
CA SER A 102 12.82 -17.78 0.65
C SER A 102 12.05 -19.08 0.50
N GLN A 103 11.20 -19.44 1.45
CA GLN A 103 10.37 -20.67 1.44
C GLN A 103 8.94 -20.40 0.96
N LEU A 104 8.64 -19.17 0.53
CA LEU A 104 7.30 -18.70 0.15
C LEU A 104 7.22 -18.39 -1.34
N SER A 105 6.05 -18.65 -1.95
CA SER A 105 5.74 -18.12 -3.28
C SER A 105 5.66 -16.58 -3.28
N GLY A 106 5.73 -15.94 -4.46
CA GLY A 106 5.60 -14.49 -4.58
C GLY A 106 4.28 -13.97 -3.99
N GLY A 107 3.17 -14.66 -4.25
CA GLY A 107 1.87 -14.32 -3.68
C GLY A 107 1.84 -14.42 -2.14
N MET A 108 2.47 -15.46 -1.58
CA MET A 108 2.59 -15.57 -0.12
C MET A 108 3.45 -14.46 0.48
N GLN A 109 4.57 -14.11 -0.17
CA GLN A 109 5.41 -12.99 0.26
C GLN A 109 4.64 -11.67 0.24
N GLN A 110 3.79 -11.45 -0.76
CA GLN A 110 2.93 -10.26 -0.83
C GLN A 110 1.91 -10.22 0.30
N ARG A 111 1.28 -11.35 0.63
CA ARG A 111 0.38 -11.48 1.78
C ARG A 111 1.10 -11.16 3.10
N VAL A 112 2.34 -11.61 3.28
CA VAL A 112 3.17 -11.22 4.44
C VAL A 112 3.42 -9.71 4.46
N GLY A 113 3.72 -9.09 3.31
CA GLY A 113 3.91 -7.64 3.19
C GLY A 113 2.66 -6.86 3.56
N LEU A 114 1.49 -7.32 3.12
CA LEU A 114 0.20 -6.73 3.47
C LEU A 114 -0.10 -6.89 4.98
N ALA A 115 0.05 -8.10 5.53
CA ALA A 115 -0.15 -8.35 6.96
C ALA A 115 0.77 -7.48 7.82
N ARG A 116 2.05 -7.33 7.44
CA ARG A 116 3.00 -6.45 8.12
C ARG A 116 2.56 -4.99 8.12
N ALA A 117 2.06 -4.50 7.00
CA ALA A 117 1.59 -3.12 6.89
C ALA A 117 0.32 -2.87 7.72
N LEU A 118 -0.58 -3.83 7.77
CA LEU A 118 -1.83 -3.73 8.50
C LEU A 118 -1.64 -3.91 10.02
N ALA A 119 -0.66 -4.70 10.44
CA ALA A 119 -0.40 -5.00 11.85
C ALA A 119 -0.07 -3.75 12.68
N THR A 120 0.55 -2.73 12.10
CA THR A 120 0.92 -1.48 12.77
C THR A 120 -0.27 -0.58 13.10
N ASP A 121 -1.44 -0.89 12.57
CA ASP A 121 -2.68 -0.13 12.73
C ASP A 121 -2.60 1.35 12.31
N ALA A 122 -1.65 1.70 11.45
CA ALA A 122 -1.52 3.04 10.91
C ALA A 122 -2.78 3.45 10.12
N PRO A 123 -3.29 4.69 10.27
CA PRO A 123 -4.51 5.14 9.59
C PRO A 123 -4.36 5.28 8.07
N ILE A 124 -3.13 5.40 7.56
CA ILE A 124 -2.84 5.56 6.13
C ILE A 124 -2.03 4.37 5.64
N LEU A 125 -2.55 3.66 4.65
CA LEU A 125 -1.88 2.56 3.95
C LEU A 125 -1.46 3.03 2.55
N LEU A 126 -0.15 3.03 2.30
CA LEU A 126 0.43 3.36 1.01
C LEU A 126 0.77 2.06 0.26
N MET A 127 0.28 1.90 -0.95
CA MET A 127 0.49 0.70 -1.77
C MET A 127 1.10 1.08 -3.12
N ASP A 128 2.38 0.76 -3.31
CA ASP A 128 3.15 1.11 -4.51
C ASP A 128 3.23 -0.09 -5.44
N GLU A 129 2.32 -0.17 -6.43
CA GLU A 129 2.18 -1.27 -7.40
C GLU A 129 2.19 -2.66 -6.73
N ALA A 130 1.50 -2.76 -5.60
CA ALA A 130 1.60 -3.90 -4.68
C ALA A 130 1.25 -5.25 -5.32
N PHE A 131 0.43 -5.27 -6.36
CA PHE A 131 -0.03 -6.51 -6.99
C PHE A 131 0.52 -6.75 -8.39
N SER A 132 1.34 -5.83 -8.93
CA SER A 132 1.83 -5.88 -10.32
C SER A 132 2.74 -7.08 -10.61
N ALA A 133 3.45 -7.60 -9.60
CA ALA A 133 4.35 -8.74 -9.75
C ALA A 133 3.67 -10.11 -9.57
N LEU A 134 2.34 -10.14 -9.36
CA LEU A 134 1.58 -11.36 -9.14
C LEU A 134 0.94 -11.86 -10.44
N ASP A 135 0.78 -13.17 -10.55
CA ASP A 135 -0.03 -13.76 -11.60
C ASP A 135 -1.52 -13.35 -11.45
N PRO A 136 -2.33 -13.42 -12.54
CA PRO A 136 -3.70 -12.88 -12.53
C PRO A 136 -4.61 -13.48 -11.46
N LEU A 137 -4.49 -14.78 -11.15
CA LEU A 137 -5.32 -15.45 -10.16
C LEU A 137 -5.01 -14.95 -8.75
N ILE A 138 -3.74 -14.96 -8.39
CA ILE A 138 -3.26 -14.49 -7.08
C ILE A 138 -3.53 -13.00 -6.91
N ARG A 139 -3.40 -12.21 -7.99
CA ARG A 139 -3.76 -10.77 -7.97
C ARG A 139 -5.22 -10.57 -7.60
N THR A 140 -6.13 -11.31 -8.24
CA THR A 140 -7.57 -11.26 -7.93
C THR A 140 -7.84 -11.62 -6.47
N ASP A 141 -7.20 -12.66 -5.94
CA ASP A 141 -7.32 -13.05 -4.54
C ASP A 141 -6.85 -11.95 -3.59
N MET A 142 -5.70 -11.31 -3.90
CA MET A 142 -5.19 -10.21 -3.09
C MET A 142 -6.09 -8.98 -3.09
N GLN A 143 -6.69 -8.65 -4.24
CA GLN A 143 -7.68 -7.59 -4.34
C GLN A 143 -8.92 -7.89 -3.49
N ASN A 144 -9.41 -9.14 -3.52
CA ASN A 144 -10.55 -9.56 -2.69
C ASN A 144 -10.21 -9.43 -1.19
N ILE A 145 -9.06 -9.92 -0.77
CA ILE A 145 -8.59 -9.79 0.61
C ILE A 145 -8.55 -8.31 1.02
N LEU A 146 -8.00 -7.43 0.18
CA LEU A 146 -7.93 -5.99 0.47
C LEU A 146 -9.33 -5.38 0.62
N LEU A 147 -10.25 -5.67 -0.32
CA LEU A 147 -11.61 -5.16 -0.29
C LEU A 147 -12.41 -5.66 0.92
N ASP A 148 -12.25 -6.93 1.30
CA ASP A 148 -12.92 -7.48 2.48
C ASP A 148 -12.38 -6.86 3.77
N LEU A 149 -11.07 -6.69 3.88
CA LEU A 149 -10.45 -6.04 5.02
C LEU A 149 -10.83 -4.55 5.12
N GLN A 150 -10.97 -3.86 3.98
CA GLN A 150 -11.33 -2.42 3.96
C GLN A 150 -12.70 -2.14 4.56
N LYS A 151 -13.66 -3.07 4.45
CA LYS A 151 -15.00 -2.93 5.04
C LYS A 151 -14.97 -2.71 6.55
N ASP A 152 -13.97 -3.32 7.22
CA ASP A 152 -13.85 -3.28 8.67
C ASP A 152 -12.80 -2.26 9.16
N LEU A 153 -11.83 -1.90 8.31
CA LEU A 153 -10.63 -1.17 8.75
C LEU A 153 -10.79 0.36 8.74
N HIS A 154 -11.69 0.92 7.96
CA HIS A 154 -11.92 2.37 7.82
C HIS A 154 -10.61 3.19 7.64
N LYS A 155 -9.63 2.65 6.88
CA LYS A 155 -8.33 3.29 6.63
C LYS A 155 -8.34 4.07 5.32
N THR A 156 -7.54 5.13 5.27
CA THR A 156 -7.23 5.79 3.99
C THR A 156 -6.19 4.96 3.25
N ILE A 157 -6.54 4.47 2.07
CA ILE A 157 -5.64 3.69 1.21
C ILE A 157 -5.26 4.55 0.00
N VAL A 158 -3.96 4.79 -0.17
CA VAL A 158 -3.41 5.36 -1.42
C VAL A 158 -2.79 4.22 -2.21
N PHE A 159 -3.43 3.88 -3.32
CA PHE A 159 -3.09 2.72 -4.13
C PHE A 159 -2.55 3.15 -5.51
N ILE A 160 -1.31 2.79 -5.82
CA ILE A 160 -0.70 3.02 -7.13
C ILE A 160 -0.80 1.77 -7.97
N THR A 161 -1.35 1.90 -9.15
CA THR A 161 -1.39 0.86 -10.17
C THR A 161 -1.17 1.44 -11.57
N HIS A 162 -0.81 0.59 -12.52
CA HIS A 162 -0.83 0.89 -13.94
C HIS A 162 -1.99 0.19 -14.68
N ASP A 163 -2.79 -0.55 -13.96
CA ASP A 163 -3.93 -1.32 -14.43
C ASP A 163 -5.23 -0.55 -14.09
N LEU A 164 -5.99 -0.18 -15.13
CA LEU A 164 -7.21 0.61 -14.94
C LEU A 164 -8.32 -0.23 -14.29
N ASP A 165 -8.46 -1.50 -14.67
CA ASP A 165 -9.48 -2.39 -14.10
C ASP A 165 -9.27 -2.56 -12.59
N GLU A 166 -8.00 -2.65 -12.17
CA GLU A 166 -7.65 -2.67 -10.77
C GLU A 166 -8.05 -1.37 -10.05
N ALA A 167 -7.76 -0.21 -10.67
CA ALA A 167 -8.17 1.09 -10.12
C ALA A 167 -9.68 1.25 -10.04
N LEU A 168 -10.42 0.84 -11.07
CA LEU A 168 -11.88 0.89 -11.13
C LEU A 168 -12.54 -0.04 -10.10
N ARG A 169 -11.90 -1.17 -9.80
CA ARG A 169 -12.40 -2.17 -8.85
C ARG A 169 -12.19 -1.78 -7.40
N ILE A 170 -11.04 -1.19 -7.08
CA ILE A 170 -10.61 -0.95 -5.70
C ILE A 170 -10.88 0.50 -5.26
N GLY A 171 -10.78 1.47 -6.17
CA GLY A 171 -10.74 2.89 -5.83
C GLY A 171 -12.11 3.52 -5.69
N ASP A 172 -12.35 4.24 -4.60
CA ASP A 172 -13.49 5.17 -4.46
C ASP A 172 -13.27 6.44 -5.29
N ASN A 173 -12.01 6.88 -5.39
CA ASN A 173 -11.56 8.00 -6.19
C ASN A 173 -10.31 7.63 -6.98
N ILE A 174 -10.27 7.97 -8.25
CA ILE A 174 -9.18 7.66 -9.17
C ILE A 174 -8.55 8.96 -9.66
N ALA A 175 -7.22 8.99 -9.67
CA ALA A 175 -6.44 10.05 -10.31
C ALA A 175 -5.56 9.46 -11.41
N ILE A 176 -5.74 9.90 -12.65
CA ILE A 176 -4.94 9.45 -13.79
C ILE A 176 -3.76 10.39 -13.98
N LEU A 177 -2.55 9.83 -13.93
CA LEU A 177 -1.29 10.55 -14.08
C LEU A 177 -0.67 10.25 -15.44
N ARG A 178 -0.24 11.32 -16.13
CA ARG A 178 0.56 11.28 -17.36
C ARG A 178 1.64 12.34 -17.29
N ASP A 179 2.89 11.96 -17.56
CA ASP A 179 4.05 12.87 -17.60
C ASP A 179 4.18 13.75 -16.35
N GLY A 180 3.95 13.16 -15.17
CA GLY A 180 4.04 13.84 -13.88
C GLY A 180 2.88 14.77 -13.54
N LYS A 181 1.80 14.79 -14.36
CA LYS A 181 0.62 15.63 -14.14
C LYS A 181 -0.63 14.79 -13.93
N ILE A 182 -1.52 15.25 -13.07
CA ILE A 182 -2.88 14.69 -12.95
C ILE A 182 -3.69 15.23 -14.14
N ILE A 183 -4.13 14.33 -15.02
CA ILE A 183 -4.93 14.65 -16.20
C ILE A 183 -6.42 14.62 -15.86
N GLN A 184 -6.84 13.63 -15.06
CA GLN A 184 -8.22 13.50 -14.61
C GLN A 184 -8.27 12.95 -13.20
N LYS A 185 -9.28 13.40 -12.44
CA LYS A 185 -9.62 12.86 -11.11
C LYS A 185 -11.13 12.74 -11.02
N GLY A 186 -11.62 11.65 -10.46
CA GLY A 186 -13.05 11.41 -10.23
C GLY A 186 -13.33 10.04 -9.65
N ASN A 187 -14.59 9.74 -9.41
CA ASN A 187 -15.02 8.39 -9.07
C ASN A 187 -14.97 7.47 -10.31
N PRO A 188 -15.06 6.14 -10.15
CA PRO A 188 -15.02 5.19 -11.27
C PRO A 188 -16.02 5.50 -12.39
N GLN A 189 -17.25 5.90 -12.05
CA GLN A 189 -18.27 6.23 -13.04
C GLN A 189 -17.90 7.48 -13.85
N GLU A 190 -17.38 8.51 -13.19
CA GLU A 190 -16.94 9.73 -13.87
C GLU A 190 -15.78 9.47 -14.82
N ILE A 191 -14.83 8.63 -14.43
CA ILE A 191 -13.70 8.24 -15.29
C ILE A 191 -14.21 7.55 -16.56
N ILE A 192 -15.13 6.59 -16.43
CA ILE A 192 -15.66 5.81 -17.56
C ILE A 192 -16.58 6.65 -18.43
N MET A 193 -17.49 7.42 -17.83
CA MET A 193 -18.58 8.10 -18.57
C MET A 193 -18.17 9.42 -19.19
N LYS A 194 -17.11 10.06 -18.66
CA LYS A 194 -16.67 11.41 -19.06
C LYS A 194 -15.14 11.49 -19.14
N PRO A 195 -14.51 10.72 -20.04
CA PRO A 195 -13.05 10.79 -20.20
C PRO A 195 -12.65 12.22 -20.61
N ALA A 196 -11.57 12.74 -20.02
CA ALA A 196 -11.14 14.12 -20.21
C ALA A 196 -10.51 14.36 -21.60
N ASP A 197 -9.94 13.34 -22.22
CA ASP A 197 -9.35 13.40 -23.56
C ASP A 197 -9.42 12.04 -24.27
N ASP A 198 -9.06 12.02 -25.56
CA ASP A 198 -9.06 10.80 -26.38
C ASP A 198 -8.09 9.74 -25.82
N TYR A 199 -6.99 10.15 -25.23
CA TYR A 199 -6.03 9.25 -24.60
C TYR A 199 -6.67 8.45 -23.45
N ILE A 200 -7.45 9.11 -22.59
CA ILE A 200 -8.16 8.43 -21.50
C ILE A 200 -9.28 7.56 -22.06
N SER A 201 -9.99 8.06 -23.10
CA SER A 201 -11.01 7.27 -23.80
C SER A 201 -10.45 5.98 -24.39
N ASP A 202 -9.27 6.02 -24.97
CA ASP A 202 -8.63 4.82 -25.52
C ASP A 202 -8.09 3.91 -24.41
N PHE A 203 -7.53 4.46 -23.34
CA PHE A 203 -7.06 3.71 -22.17
C PHE A 203 -8.19 2.97 -21.41
N ILE A 204 -9.45 3.43 -21.54
CA ILE A 204 -10.63 2.76 -20.97
C ILE A 204 -11.11 1.60 -21.86
N LYS A 205 -10.83 1.64 -23.17
CA LYS A 205 -11.29 0.63 -24.13
C LYS A 205 -10.38 -0.60 -24.23
N ASP A 206 -9.10 -0.45 -23.85
CA ASP A 206 -8.09 -1.51 -23.82
C ASP A 206 -8.29 -2.46 -22.62
#